data_c450d2bf2a345e4eb2364f82bf7778be
#
_entry.id   c450d2bf2a345e4eb2364f82bf7778be
#
_cell.length_a   1.000
_cell.length_b   1.000
_cell.length_c   1.000
_cell.angle_alpha   90.00
_cell.angle_beta   90.00
_cell.angle_gamma   90.00
#
_symmetry.space_group_name_H-M   'P 1'
#
loop_
_entity.id
_entity.type
_entity.pdbx_description
1 polymer ?
#
loop_
_entity_poly.entity_id
_entity_poly.type
_entity_poly.pdbx_seq_one_letter_code
_entity_poly.pdbx_strand_id
1 'polypeptide(L)'
;MIAPARSRILYLMNTETDTARYRKCLHNAQKVTWDIDTDVIRFRQLDTDSKYLPDSLSLVTQLPFLNVGQQRLLSQVQGRTYAYLFGLIERCINAKVLELGRAHCLGDQTAVAALLKFVQDELKHQELFRRIEKLADLALPPGYRMTTDPNSAAGAILAKSTWAVLALTCFVEIFTQAHYLYSIRDDAELSPLFKDVFYYYWIEEVQHATLDELEWQRVHDGMQPEAIDAAVTDFVELLRMVDGILQTQATADGEYFCSNSGAFFDRERCNAVKACLLKAYRLQYLVSGARIERFQRALSSKLTAGQMQRVDAAFAPLSAYVAS
;
A
#
# COMPACT_ATOMS: atom_id res chain seq x y z
N MET A 1 -21.66 31.24 24.43
CA MET A 1 -22.33 30.03 24.99
C MET A 1 -21.23 29.05 25.37
N ILE A 2 -21.10 28.73 26.66
CA ILE A 2 -20.13 27.77 27.15
C ILE A 2 -20.70 26.38 26.89
N ALA A 3 -20.00 25.55 26.14
CA ALA A 3 -20.40 24.15 25.87
C ALA A 3 -20.64 23.42 27.21
N PRO A 4 -21.64 22.54 27.31
CA PRO A 4 -21.95 21.87 28.55
C PRO A 4 -20.77 21.02 29.06
N ALA A 5 -20.53 21.04 30.35
CA ALA A 5 -19.37 20.41 31.02
C ALA A 5 -19.11 18.94 30.63
N ARG A 6 -20.17 18.19 30.30
CA ARG A 6 -20.07 16.80 29.81
C ARG A 6 -19.31 16.66 28.48
N SER A 7 -19.50 17.58 27.53
CA SER A 7 -18.81 17.56 26.25
C SER A 7 -17.32 17.85 26.41
N ARG A 8 -16.96 18.71 27.35
CA ARG A 8 -15.57 19.05 27.65
C ARG A 8 -14.79 17.93 28.37
N ILE A 9 -15.46 17.19 29.26
CA ILE A 9 -14.87 16.02 29.94
C ILE A 9 -14.64 14.86 28.97
N LEU A 10 -15.61 14.54 28.10
CA LEU A 10 -15.46 13.52 27.06
C LEU A 10 -14.34 13.86 26.06
N TYR A 11 -14.24 15.13 25.66
CA TYR A 11 -13.14 15.60 24.79
C TYR A 11 -11.77 15.44 25.47
N LEU A 12 -11.63 15.80 26.74
CA LEU A 12 -10.37 15.64 27.48
C LEU A 12 -9.99 14.17 27.72
N MET A 13 -10.97 13.30 27.97
CA MET A 13 -10.71 11.85 28.14
C MET A 13 -10.29 11.20 26.81
N ASN A 14 -10.88 11.58 25.68
CA ASN A 14 -10.46 11.09 24.35
C ASN A 14 -9.03 11.55 24.04
N THR A 15 -8.69 12.83 24.27
CA THR A 15 -7.35 13.36 23.98
C THR A 15 -6.26 12.69 24.82
N GLU A 16 -6.49 12.38 26.10
CA GLU A 16 -5.54 11.63 26.91
C GLU A 16 -5.34 10.20 26.39
N THR A 17 -6.41 9.54 25.97
CA THR A 17 -6.36 8.20 25.38
C THR A 17 -5.59 8.19 24.07
N ASP A 18 -5.81 9.18 23.21
CA ASP A 18 -5.13 9.32 21.92
C ASP A 18 -3.65 9.65 22.11
N THR A 19 -3.30 10.59 23.01
CA THR A 19 -1.89 10.87 23.36
C THR A 19 -1.16 9.61 23.86
N ALA A 20 -1.83 8.74 24.63
CA ALA A 20 -1.24 7.48 25.09
C ALA A 20 -0.98 6.52 23.91
N ARG A 21 -1.85 6.51 22.90
CA ARG A 21 -1.68 5.70 21.67
C ARG A 21 -0.52 6.23 20.81
N TYR A 22 -0.42 7.55 20.60
CA TYR A 22 0.73 8.16 19.93
C TYR A 22 2.05 7.83 20.64
N ARG A 23 2.07 7.95 21.98
CA ARG A 23 3.24 7.60 22.80
C ARG A 23 3.64 6.14 22.63
N LYS A 24 2.68 5.23 22.59
CA LYS A 24 2.94 3.80 22.37
C LYS A 24 3.52 3.54 20.97
N CYS A 25 2.96 4.15 19.93
CA CYS A 25 3.48 4.03 18.57
C CYS A 25 4.92 4.57 18.49
N LEU A 26 5.17 5.78 19.00
CA LEU A 26 6.50 6.38 19.03
C LEU A 26 7.51 5.50 19.78
N HIS A 27 7.16 5.02 20.97
CA HIS A 27 8.01 4.16 21.77
C HIS A 27 8.35 2.84 21.05
N ASN A 28 7.38 2.24 20.35
CA ASN A 28 7.62 1.02 19.59
C ASN A 28 8.48 1.30 18.35
N ALA A 29 8.18 2.36 17.59
CA ALA A 29 8.95 2.76 16.42
C ALA A 29 10.43 3.07 16.76
N GLN A 30 10.68 3.66 17.93
CA GLN A 30 12.06 3.92 18.39
C GLN A 30 12.87 2.66 18.71
N LYS A 31 12.23 1.52 18.93
CA LYS A 31 12.90 0.23 19.14
C LYS A 31 13.28 -0.47 17.85
N VAL A 32 12.66 -0.09 16.74
CA VAL A 32 12.92 -0.64 15.42
C VAL A 32 14.03 0.17 14.78
N THR A 33 15.22 -0.43 14.70
CA THR A 33 16.38 0.20 14.07
C THR A 33 16.97 -0.76 13.07
N TRP A 34 17.15 -0.32 11.82
CA TRP A 34 17.80 -1.08 10.76
C TRP A 34 18.34 -0.14 9.69
N ASP A 35 19.34 -0.61 8.98
CA ASP A 35 20.02 0.10 7.91
C ASP A 35 19.86 -0.64 6.58
N ILE A 36 19.65 0.10 5.50
CA ILE A 36 19.39 -0.46 4.17
C ILE A 36 20.55 -1.31 3.68
N ASP A 37 21.77 -0.85 3.87
CA ASP A 37 22.97 -1.48 3.30
C ASP A 37 23.46 -2.65 4.16
N THR A 38 23.43 -2.52 5.49
CA THR A 38 24.00 -3.53 6.41
C THR A 38 22.98 -4.60 6.83
N ASP A 39 21.72 -4.26 6.96
CA ASP A 39 20.71 -5.19 7.46
C ASP A 39 19.84 -5.77 6.35
N VAL A 40 19.49 -4.98 5.32
CA VAL A 40 18.60 -5.41 4.24
C VAL A 40 19.38 -5.90 3.03
N ILE A 41 20.09 -5.03 2.32
CA ILE A 41 20.74 -5.38 1.04
C ILE A 41 21.96 -6.24 1.28
N ARG A 42 22.81 -5.92 2.25
CA ARG A 42 24.01 -6.69 2.61
C ARG A 42 24.91 -7.00 1.40
N PHE A 43 25.09 -6.02 0.52
CA PHE A 43 25.86 -6.12 -0.74
C PHE A 43 25.35 -7.23 -1.69
N ARG A 44 24.12 -7.75 -1.51
CA ARG A 44 23.51 -8.76 -2.38
C ARG A 44 23.01 -8.11 -3.68
N GLN A 45 22.91 -8.94 -4.70
CA GLN A 45 22.17 -8.66 -5.93
C GLN A 45 20.82 -9.38 -5.87
N LEU A 46 19.90 -8.97 -6.72
CA LEU A 46 18.65 -9.71 -6.89
C LEU A 46 18.97 -11.03 -7.60
N ASP A 47 18.51 -12.11 -6.99
CA ASP A 47 18.65 -13.45 -7.52
C ASP A 47 17.61 -13.70 -8.62
N THR A 48 18.09 -14.03 -9.83
CA THR A 48 17.24 -14.35 -10.97
C THR A 48 16.76 -15.80 -11.00
N ASP A 49 17.25 -16.65 -10.07
CA ASP A 49 16.84 -18.04 -9.95
C ASP A 49 15.68 -18.26 -8.97
N SER A 50 15.25 -17.22 -8.27
CA SER A 50 14.12 -17.23 -7.35
C SER A 50 12.95 -16.36 -7.84
N LYS A 51 11.74 -16.63 -7.37
CA LYS A 51 10.59 -15.76 -7.52
C LYS A 51 10.75 -14.50 -6.64
N TYR A 52 10.09 -13.40 -7.01
CA TYR A 52 10.04 -12.18 -6.17
C TYR A 52 8.69 -12.04 -5.47
N LEU A 53 7.60 -12.54 -6.06
CA LEU A 53 6.30 -12.63 -5.40
C LEU A 53 5.80 -14.08 -5.33
N PRO A 54 5.10 -14.45 -4.25
CA PRO A 54 4.51 -15.78 -4.09
C PRO A 54 3.38 -16.01 -5.10
N ASP A 55 3.10 -17.26 -5.40
CA ASP A 55 2.04 -17.64 -6.34
C ASP A 55 0.64 -17.19 -5.87
N SER A 56 0.43 -17.08 -4.57
CA SER A 56 -0.81 -16.56 -3.98
C SER A 56 -1.09 -15.08 -4.31
N LEU A 57 -0.05 -14.30 -4.59
CA LEU A 57 -0.18 -12.90 -5.00
C LEU A 57 0.02 -12.72 -6.51
N SER A 58 0.98 -13.43 -7.11
CA SER A 58 1.35 -13.27 -8.52
C SER A 58 0.41 -14.01 -9.47
N LEU A 59 -0.31 -15.03 -9.01
CA LEU A 59 -1.23 -15.86 -9.78
C LEU A 59 -0.61 -16.51 -11.04
N VAL A 60 0.72 -16.61 -11.12
CA VAL A 60 1.43 -17.11 -12.31
C VAL A 60 1.05 -18.56 -12.68
N THR A 61 0.63 -19.34 -11.70
CA THR A 61 0.16 -20.73 -11.89
C THR A 61 -1.18 -20.83 -12.63
N GLN A 62 -1.91 -19.72 -12.79
CA GLN A 62 -3.13 -19.67 -13.62
C GLN A 62 -2.83 -19.62 -15.12
N LEU A 63 -1.54 -19.56 -15.51
CA LEU A 63 -1.07 -19.60 -16.91
C LEU A 63 -0.35 -20.92 -17.20
N PRO A 64 -1.10 -22.04 -17.42
CA PRO A 64 -0.52 -23.38 -17.55
C PRO A 64 0.38 -23.57 -18.77
N PHE A 65 0.35 -22.65 -19.74
CA PHE A 65 1.23 -22.66 -20.90
C PHE A 65 2.63 -22.06 -20.62
N LEU A 66 2.85 -21.46 -19.46
CA LEU A 66 4.17 -20.97 -19.04
C LEU A 66 4.98 -22.10 -18.38
N ASN A 67 6.24 -22.25 -18.82
CA ASN A 67 7.17 -23.11 -18.11
C ASN A 67 7.68 -22.46 -16.80
N VAL A 68 8.38 -23.22 -15.97
CA VAL A 68 8.87 -22.76 -14.65
C VAL A 68 9.73 -21.50 -14.74
N GLY A 69 10.62 -21.39 -15.74
CA GLY A 69 11.43 -20.19 -15.93
C GLY A 69 10.61 -18.96 -16.30
N GLN A 70 9.58 -19.15 -17.11
CA GLN A 70 8.66 -18.09 -17.50
C GLN A 70 7.75 -17.66 -16.36
N GLN A 71 7.24 -18.58 -15.55
CA GLN A 71 6.49 -18.27 -14.32
C GLN A 71 7.36 -17.48 -13.34
N ARG A 72 8.62 -17.86 -13.19
CA ARG A 72 9.60 -17.14 -12.37
C ARG A 72 9.82 -15.72 -12.89
N LEU A 73 10.10 -15.54 -14.18
CA LEU A 73 10.28 -14.22 -14.76
C LEU A 73 9.02 -13.35 -14.58
N LEU A 74 7.82 -13.92 -14.77
CA LEU A 74 6.58 -13.18 -14.56
C LEU A 74 6.38 -12.76 -13.10
N SER A 75 6.76 -13.61 -12.14
CA SER A 75 6.81 -13.26 -10.72
C SER A 75 7.82 -12.14 -10.44
N GLN A 76 8.99 -12.15 -11.10
CA GLN A 76 10.02 -11.13 -10.97
C GLN A 76 9.57 -9.77 -11.53
N VAL A 77 8.90 -9.77 -12.67
CA VAL A 77 8.28 -8.55 -13.24
C VAL A 77 7.27 -7.97 -12.27
N GLN A 78 6.37 -8.79 -11.74
CA GLN A 78 5.38 -8.36 -10.76
C GLN A 78 6.02 -7.87 -9.47
N GLY A 79 7.04 -8.55 -8.96
CA GLY A 79 7.75 -8.15 -7.75
C GLY A 79 8.46 -6.80 -7.91
N ARG A 80 9.03 -6.54 -9.09
CA ARG A 80 9.58 -5.23 -9.42
C ARG A 80 8.50 -4.14 -9.38
N THR A 81 7.37 -4.37 -10.04
CA THR A 81 6.22 -3.45 -10.04
C THR A 81 5.68 -3.25 -8.62
N TYR A 82 5.64 -4.33 -7.81
CA TYR A 82 5.21 -4.29 -6.42
C TYR A 82 6.08 -3.35 -5.58
N ALA A 83 7.39 -3.51 -5.64
CA ALA A 83 8.34 -2.63 -4.93
C ALA A 83 8.22 -1.16 -5.40
N TYR A 84 8.06 -0.94 -6.71
CA TYR A 84 7.93 0.42 -7.23
C TYR A 84 6.65 1.12 -6.78
N LEU A 85 5.51 0.43 -6.83
CA LEU A 85 4.22 1.01 -6.43
C LEU A 85 4.19 1.34 -4.93
N PHE A 86 4.88 0.55 -4.09
CA PHE A 86 5.09 0.92 -2.69
C PHE A 86 5.89 2.21 -2.58
N GLY A 87 7.06 2.31 -3.21
CA GLY A 87 7.84 3.54 -3.21
C GLY A 87 7.11 4.76 -3.77
N LEU A 88 6.08 4.56 -4.61
CA LEU A 88 5.21 5.62 -5.12
C LEU A 88 4.21 6.08 -4.05
N ILE A 89 3.51 5.15 -3.39
CA ILE A 89 2.49 5.51 -2.39
C ILE A 89 3.12 6.16 -1.15
N GLU A 90 4.32 5.74 -0.75
CA GLU A 90 5.09 6.34 0.35
C GLU A 90 5.28 7.86 0.20
N ARG A 91 5.37 8.36 -1.05
CA ARG A 91 5.45 9.81 -1.30
C ARG A 91 4.15 10.52 -0.94
N CYS A 92 3.02 9.88 -1.23
CA CYS A 92 1.70 10.43 -0.89
C CYS A 92 1.48 10.41 0.61
N ILE A 93 1.81 9.29 1.26
CA ILE A 93 1.72 9.11 2.72
C ILE A 93 2.56 10.16 3.41
N ASN A 94 3.83 10.27 3.05
CA ASN A 94 4.79 11.21 3.64
C ASN A 94 4.27 12.68 3.55
N ALA A 95 3.81 13.11 2.38
CA ALA A 95 3.27 14.45 2.19
C ALA A 95 2.02 14.69 3.07
N LYS A 96 1.11 13.70 3.16
CA LYS A 96 -0.10 13.79 3.98
C LYS A 96 0.22 13.82 5.46
N VAL A 97 1.11 12.97 5.95
CA VAL A 97 1.50 12.92 7.37
C VAL A 97 2.16 14.22 7.82
N LEU A 98 2.99 14.85 6.97
CA LEU A 98 3.55 16.18 7.24
C LEU A 98 2.44 17.25 7.36
N GLU A 99 1.43 17.22 6.50
CA GLU A 99 0.27 18.12 6.57
C GLU A 99 -0.50 17.93 7.88
N LEU A 100 -0.76 16.67 8.27
CA LEU A 100 -1.49 16.32 9.50
C LEU A 100 -0.73 16.76 10.75
N GLY A 101 0.59 16.62 10.78
CA GLY A 101 1.43 17.06 11.89
C GLY A 101 1.25 18.52 12.26
N ARG A 102 0.89 19.37 11.28
CA ARG A 102 0.63 20.80 11.51
C ARG A 102 -0.51 21.05 12.49
N ALA A 103 -1.53 20.20 12.52
CA ALA A 103 -2.67 20.34 13.45
C ALA A 103 -2.26 20.11 14.92
N HIS A 104 -1.17 19.40 15.17
CA HIS A 104 -0.66 19.10 16.50
C HIS A 104 0.43 20.06 16.98
N CYS A 105 1.00 20.90 16.12
CA CYS A 105 2.21 21.69 16.41
C CYS A 105 2.11 22.58 17.68
N LEU A 106 0.93 23.10 18.02
CA LEU A 106 0.70 23.94 19.21
C LEU A 106 -0.07 23.19 20.30
N GLY A 107 -0.27 21.86 20.14
CA GLY A 107 -1.03 21.01 21.06
C GLY A 107 -0.24 19.78 21.50
N ASP A 108 -0.61 18.61 21.04
CA ASP A 108 -0.01 17.32 21.43
C ASP A 108 1.37 17.11 20.79
N GLN A 109 2.42 17.45 21.54
CA GLN A 109 3.81 17.28 21.12
C GLN A 109 4.20 15.80 20.97
N THR A 110 3.48 14.88 21.65
CA THR A 110 3.70 13.44 21.48
C THR A 110 3.19 12.97 20.10
N ALA A 111 2.03 13.47 19.68
CA ALA A 111 1.52 13.23 18.33
C ALA A 111 2.48 13.79 17.27
N VAL A 112 2.98 15.03 17.43
CA VAL A 112 4.00 15.60 16.52
C VAL A 112 5.22 14.68 16.42
N ALA A 113 5.76 14.23 17.53
CA ALA A 113 6.95 13.36 17.54
C ALA A 113 6.67 12.00 16.85
N ALA A 114 5.49 11.41 17.09
CA ALA A 114 5.09 10.15 16.45
C ALA A 114 4.94 10.31 14.92
N LEU A 115 4.29 11.36 14.44
CA LEU A 115 4.11 11.64 13.02
C LEU A 115 5.44 11.98 12.33
N LEU A 116 6.35 12.70 13.00
CA LEU A 116 7.68 12.97 12.45
C LEU A 116 8.53 11.69 12.34
N LYS A 117 8.39 10.77 13.29
CA LYS A 117 9.03 9.44 13.20
C LYS A 117 8.46 8.64 12.02
N PHE A 118 7.14 8.68 11.82
CA PHE A 118 6.48 8.09 10.65
C PHE A 118 7.07 8.65 9.34
N VAL A 119 7.11 9.97 9.18
CA VAL A 119 7.73 10.62 8.02
C VAL A 119 9.18 10.17 7.78
N GLN A 120 9.96 10.01 8.85
CA GLN A 120 11.35 9.54 8.75
C GLN A 120 11.42 8.10 8.24
N ASP A 121 10.52 7.23 8.68
CA ASP A 121 10.45 5.84 8.22
C ASP A 121 10.05 5.78 6.73
N GLU A 122 9.04 6.56 6.31
CA GLU A 122 8.62 6.65 4.91
C GLU A 122 9.73 7.12 3.96
N LEU A 123 10.57 8.07 4.40
CA LEU A 123 11.74 8.47 3.60
C LEU A 123 12.76 7.34 3.44
N LYS A 124 12.92 6.53 4.47
CA LYS A 124 13.80 5.36 4.43
C LYS A 124 13.21 4.26 3.53
N HIS A 125 11.90 4.02 3.58
CA HIS A 125 11.20 3.09 2.69
C HIS A 125 11.32 3.51 1.21
N GLN A 126 11.10 4.78 0.90
CA GLN A 126 11.32 5.31 -0.46
C GLN A 126 12.74 5.05 -0.97
N GLU A 127 13.76 5.26 -0.13
CA GLU A 127 15.15 4.96 -0.50
C GLU A 127 15.37 3.46 -0.66
N LEU A 128 14.82 2.62 0.21
CA LEU A 128 14.87 1.16 0.08
C LEU A 128 14.31 0.70 -1.27
N PHE A 129 13.08 1.11 -1.61
CA PHE A 129 12.45 0.71 -2.87
C PHE A 129 13.19 1.26 -4.09
N ARG A 130 13.73 2.48 -4.03
CA ARG A 130 14.59 3.03 -5.06
C ARG A 130 15.89 2.21 -5.27
N ARG A 131 16.46 1.65 -4.21
CA ARG A 131 17.60 0.73 -4.29
C ARG A 131 17.22 -0.60 -4.93
N ILE A 132 16.05 -1.15 -4.57
CA ILE A 132 15.55 -2.39 -5.18
C ILE A 132 15.28 -2.19 -6.68
N GLU A 133 14.73 -1.04 -7.11
CA GLU A 133 14.60 -0.71 -8.52
C GLU A 133 15.93 -0.76 -9.27
N LYS A 134 16.99 -0.15 -8.71
CA LYS A 134 18.32 -0.20 -9.33
C LYS A 134 18.86 -1.62 -9.42
N LEU A 135 18.64 -2.44 -8.41
CA LEU A 135 19.05 -3.84 -8.45
C LEU A 135 18.25 -4.63 -9.49
N ALA A 136 16.97 -4.32 -9.66
CA ALA A 136 16.11 -4.92 -10.68
C ALA A 136 16.55 -4.52 -12.10
N ASP A 137 16.97 -3.28 -12.32
CA ASP A 137 17.53 -2.83 -13.59
C ASP A 137 18.79 -3.61 -14.00
N LEU A 138 19.58 -4.07 -13.02
CA LEU A 138 20.80 -4.85 -13.27
C LEU A 138 20.50 -6.35 -13.47
N ALA A 139 19.46 -6.87 -12.82
CA ALA A 139 19.15 -8.29 -12.80
C ALA A 139 18.21 -8.73 -13.92
N LEU A 140 17.26 -7.89 -14.32
CA LEU A 140 16.22 -8.21 -15.28
C LEU A 140 16.54 -7.67 -16.67
N PRO A 141 15.98 -8.24 -17.74
CA PRO A 141 16.15 -7.73 -19.11
C PRO A 141 15.81 -6.23 -19.21
N PRO A 142 16.44 -5.50 -20.13
CA PRO A 142 16.16 -4.07 -20.33
C PRO A 142 14.78 -3.84 -20.94
N GLY A 143 14.27 -2.60 -20.83
CA GLY A 143 13.01 -2.16 -21.45
C GLY A 143 11.80 -2.14 -20.52
N TYR A 144 11.97 -2.48 -19.23
CA TYR A 144 10.91 -2.25 -18.25
C TYR A 144 10.61 -0.76 -18.08
N ARG A 145 9.34 -0.44 -17.89
CA ARG A 145 8.91 0.94 -17.66
C ARG A 145 7.72 1.01 -16.72
N MET A 146 7.75 1.95 -15.81
CA MET A 146 6.54 2.40 -15.13
C MET A 146 5.77 3.36 -16.01
N THR A 147 4.47 3.16 -16.07
CA THR A 147 3.58 3.95 -16.93
C THR A 147 3.05 5.20 -16.25
N THR A 148 3.08 5.22 -14.92
CA THR A 148 2.55 6.31 -14.11
C THR A 148 3.68 7.24 -13.66
N ASP A 149 3.53 8.53 -13.91
CA ASP A 149 4.41 9.55 -13.33
C ASP A 149 4.11 9.70 -11.83
N PRO A 150 5.10 9.50 -10.93
CA PRO A 150 4.88 9.50 -9.49
C PRO A 150 4.34 10.83 -8.94
N ASN A 151 4.80 11.95 -9.49
CA ASN A 151 4.38 13.27 -9.00
C ASN A 151 2.96 13.60 -9.42
N SER A 152 2.57 13.22 -10.65
CA SER A 152 1.20 13.39 -11.14
C SER A 152 0.22 12.52 -10.34
N ALA A 153 0.59 11.26 -10.05
CA ALA A 153 -0.23 10.38 -9.23
C ALA A 153 -0.39 10.92 -7.80
N ALA A 154 0.72 11.31 -7.15
CA ALA A 154 0.69 11.90 -5.82
C ALA A 154 -0.15 13.18 -5.78
N GLY A 155 0.01 14.08 -6.75
CA GLY A 155 -0.79 15.31 -6.85
C GLY A 155 -2.29 15.04 -6.98
N ALA A 156 -2.67 14.04 -7.79
CA ALA A 156 -4.08 13.66 -7.97
C ALA A 156 -4.69 13.02 -6.70
N ILE A 157 -3.93 12.19 -5.98
CA ILE A 157 -4.35 11.61 -4.69
C ILE A 157 -4.50 12.71 -3.64
N LEU A 158 -3.49 13.57 -3.48
CA LEU A 158 -3.47 14.62 -2.47
C LEU A 158 -4.49 15.75 -2.71
N ALA A 159 -5.02 15.87 -3.94
CA ALA A 159 -6.12 16.78 -4.25
C ALA A 159 -7.47 16.33 -3.69
N LYS A 160 -7.58 15.10 -3.20
CA LYS A 160 -8.80 14.56 -2.56
C LYS A 160 -8.88 14.98 -1.09
N SER A 161 -10.07 14.88 -0.52
CA SER A 161 -10.28 15.17 0.90
C SER A 161 -9.31 14.40 1.80
N THR A 162 -8.83 15.05 2.86
CA THR A 162 -7.91 14.43 3.83
C THR A 162 -8.47 13.11 4.39
N TRP A 163 -9.78 13.06 4.62
CA TRP A 163 -10.45 11.84 5.07
C TRP A 163 -10.28 10.68 4.07
N ALA A 164 -10.47 10.95 2.78
CA ALA A 164 -10.35 9.93 1.72
C ALA A 164 -8.90 9.48 1.52
N VAL A 165 -7.95 10.40 1.61
CA VAL A 165 -6.52 10.07 1.54
C VAL A 165 -6.14 9.19 2.72
N LEU A 166 -6.54 9.52 3.95
CA LEU A 166 -6.29 8.70 5.13
C LEU A 166 -6.98 7.33 5.07
N ALA A 167 -8.17 7.25 4.49
CA ALA A 167 -8.82 5.95 4.24
C ALA A 167 -7.98 5.09 3.30
N LEU A 168 -7.39 5.69 2.24
CA LEU A 168 -6.54 4.97 1.29
C LEU A 168 -5.18 4.58 1.91
N THR A 169 -4.52 5.47 2.64
CA THR A 169 -3.22 5.17 3.28
C THR A 169 -3.38 4.09 4.33
N CYS A 170 -4.36 4.22 5.24
CA CYS A 170 -4.69 3.20 6.22
C CYS A 170 -5.03 1.83 5.57
N PHE A 171 -5.73 1.84 4.43
CA PHE A 171 -6.01 0.64 3.65
C PHE A 171 -4.73 -0.03 3.16
N VAL A 172 -3.78 0.76 2.60
CA VAL A 172 -2.49 0.26 2.13
C VAL A 172 -1.67 -0.30 3.29
N GLU A 173 -1.51 0.45 4.37
CA GLU A 173 -0.77 0.05 5.57
C GLU A 173 -1.27 -1.28 6.18
N ILE A 174 -2.56 -1.53 6.11
CA ILE A 174 -3.16 -2.75 6.63
C ILE A 174 -2.93 -3.94 5.68
N PHE A 175 -3.10 -3.77 4.36
CA PHE A 175 -2.96 -4.91 3.46
C PHE A 175 -1.49 -5.33 3.26
N THR A 176 -0.55 -4.41 3.34
CA THR A 176 0.89 -4.72 3.23
C THR A 176 1.33 -5.67 4.34
N GLN A 177 0.86 -5.42 5.57
CA GLN A 177 1.12 -6.30 6.71
C GLN A 177 0.56 -7.71 6.47
N ALA A 178 -0.67 -7.80 5.94
CA ALA A 178 -1.30 -9.08 5.65
C ALA A 178 -0.54 -9.83 4.54
N HIS A 179 -0.08 -9.15 3.49
CA HIS A 179 0.72 -9.77 2.43
C HIS A 179 2.03 -10.34 2.98
N TYR A 180 2.74 -9.61 3.82
CA TYR A 180 3.95 -10.14 4.44
C TYR A 180 3.65 -11.37 5.29
N LEU A 181 2.71 -11.27 6.23
CA LEU A 181 2.43 -12.32 7.22
C LEU A 181 1.86 -13.60 6.60
N TYR A 182 0.99 -13.48 5.60
CA TYR A 182 0.21 -14.62 5.10
C TYR A 182 0.67 -15.14 3.73
N SER A 183 1.54 -14.40 3.03
CA SER A 183 1.95 -14.77 1.68
C SER A 183 3.48 -14.80 1.51
N ILE A 184 4.21 -13.82 2.06
CA ILE A 184 5.65 -13.64 1.75
C ILE A 184 6.54 -14.35 2.76
N ARG A 185 6.28 -14.21 4.06
CA ARG A 185 7.19 -14.62 5.16
C ARG A 185 7.65 -16.06 5.07
N ASP A 186 6.72 -16.96 4.88
CA ASP A 186 6.97 -18.41 4.99
C ASP A 186 7.17 -19.09 3.62
N ASP A 187 7.13 -18.36 2.51
CA ASP A 187 7.37 -18.89 1.17
C ASP A 187 8.87 -19.16 0.95
N ALA A 188 9.21 -20.45 0.72
CA ALA A 188 10.59 -20.90 0.54
C ALA A 188 11.15 -20.65 -0.87
N GLU A 189 10.30 -20.36 -1.87
CA GLU A 189 10.70 -20.17 -3.26
C GLU A 189 11.08 -18.72 -3.59
N LEU A 190 10.84 -17.80 -2.65
CA LEU A 190 11.12 -16.38 -2.86
C LEU A 190 12.59 -16.05 -2.66
N SER A 191 13.06 -15.07 -3.42
CA SER A 191 14.37 -14.45 -3.22
C SER A 191 14.56 -14.03 -1.76
N PRO A 192 15.64 -14.49 -1.09
CA PRO A 192 15.92 -14.10 0.29
C PRO A 192 16.06 -12.59 0.47
N LEU A 193 16.61 -11.88 -0.54
CA LEU A 193 16.69 -10.43 -0.48
C LEU A 193 15.29 -9.80 -0.52
N PHE A 194 14.41 -10.30 -1.38
CA PHE A 194 13.05 -9.78 -1.49
C PHE A 194 12.24 -10.01 -0.20
N LYS A 195 12.42 -11.17 0.45
CA LYS A 195 11.83 -11.45 1.77
C LYS A 195 12.34 -10.51 2.85
N ASP A 196 13.64 -10.24 2.88
CA ASP A 196 14.23 -9.30 3.84
C ASP A 196 13.71 -7.87 3.63
N VAL A 197 13.58 -7.41 2.37
CA VAL A 197 12.98 -6.11 2.06
C VAL A 197 11.62 -5.96 2.70
N PHE A 198 10.72 -6.93 2.51
CA PHE A 198 9.37 -6.86 3.05
C PHE A 198 9.28 -7.21 4.55
N TYR A 199 10.26 -7.90 5.11
CA TYR A 199 10.38 -8.06 6.56
C TYR A 199 10.69 -6.72 7.26
N TYR A 200 11.73 -6.03 6.81
CA TYR A 200 12.15 -4.77 7.40
C TYR A 200 11.14 -3.64 7.16
N TYR A 201 10.47 -3.65 6.04
CA TYR A 201 9.33 -2.80 5.77
C TYR A 201 8.19 -3.08 6.76
N TRP A 202 7.72 -4.32 6.86
CA TRP A 202 6.60 -4.73 7.71
C TRP A 202 6.75 -4.38 9.19
N ILE A 203 7.95 -4.49 9.77
CA ILE A 203 8.15 -4.23 11.21
C ILE A 203 7.91 -2.75 11.59
N GLU A 204 7.99 -1.82 10.65
CA GLU A 204 7.65 -0.40 10.83
C GLU A 204 6.18 -0.12 10.52
N GLU A 205 5.58 -0.77 9.49
CA GLU A 205 4.20 -0.57 9.05
C GLU A 205 3.13 -0.86 10.13
N VAL A 206 3.46 -1.68 11.11
CA VAL A 206 2.56 -1.96 12.24
C VAL A 206 2.21 -0.68 13.02
N GLN A 207 3.16 0.26 13.12
CA GLN A 207 2.95 1.53 13.81
C GLN A 207 2.23 2.54 12.90
N HIS A 208 2.56 2.55 11.60
CA HIS A 208 2.00 3.43 10.60
C HIS A 208 0.49 3.24 10.47
N ALA A 209 0.00 2.01 10.31
CA ALA A 209 -1.43 1.72 10.27
C ALA A 209 -2.18 2.21 11.51
N THR A 210 -1.54 2.19 12.70
CA THR A 210 -2.16 2.69 13.93
C THR A 210 -2.20 4.22 13.96
N LEU A 211 -1.16 4.89 13.46
CA LEU A 211 -1.12 6.35 13.36
C LEU A 211 -2.14 6.86 12.33
N ASP A 212 -2.26 6.17 11.19
CA ASP A 212 -3.28 6.47 10.20
C ASP A 212 -4.70 6.32 10.75
N GLU A 213 -4.99 5.24 11.49
CA GLU A 213 -6.29 5.07 12.16
C GLU A 213 -6.60 6.21 13.14
N LEU A 214 -5.60 6.68 13.91
CA LEU A 214 -5.74 7.77 14.84
C LEU A 214 -6.05 9.09 14.13
N GLU A 215 -5.27 9.43 13.11
CA GLU A 215 -5.47 10.65 12.34
C GLU A 215 -6.79 10.61 11.55
N TRP A 216 -7.13 9.46 10.99
CA TRP A 216 -8.41 9.29 10.28
C TRP A 216 -9.60 9.48 11.22
N GLN A 217 -9.52 8.93 12.44
CA GLN A 217 -10.55 9.13 13.46
C GLN A 217 -10.64 10.61 13.86
N ARG A 218 -9.50 11.27 14.12
CA ARG A 218 -9.44 12.69 14.49
C ARG A 218 -10.06 13.59 13.42
N VAL A 219 -9.74 13.33 12.15
CA VAL A 219 -10.31 14.06 11.02
C VAL A 219 -11.81 13.82 10.91
N HIS A 220 -12.24 12.55 11.04
CA HIS A 220 -13.64 12.17 10.97
C HIS A 220 -14.49 12.85 12.05
N ASP A 221 -14.02 12.88 13.29
CA ASP A 221 -14.74 13.50 14.44
C ASP A 221 -14.94 15.02 14.28
N GLY A 222 -14.11 15.67 13.46
CA GLY A 222 -14.22 17.09 13.15
C GLY A 222 -15.11 17.41 11.94
N MET A 223 -15.67 16.42 11.24
CA MET A 223 -16.42 16.60 10.01
C MET A 223 -17.94 16.65 10.21
N GLN A 224 -18.61 17.40 9.35
CA GLN A 224 -20.07 17.39 9.24
C GLN A 224 -20.53 16.25 8.33
N PRO A 225 -21.76 15.72 8.49
CA PRO A 225 -22.26 14.57 7.70
C PRO A 225 -22.15 14.76 6.18
N GLU A 226 -22.40 15.95 5.67
CA GLU A 226 -22.33 16.27 4.25
C GLU A 226 -20.88 16.21 3.73
N ALA A 227 -19.91 16.65 4.55
CA ALA A 227 -18.50 16.55 4.23
C ALA A 227 -18.00 15.10 4.25
N ILE A 228 -18.52 14.28 5.15
CA ILE A 228 -18.22 12.84 5.16
C ILE A 228 -18.77 12.18 3.89
N ASP A 229 -19.98 12.52 3.46
CA ASP A 229 -20.57 11.97 2.24
C ASP A 229 -19.77 12.30 0.99
N ALA A 230 -19.30 13.55 0.88
CA ALA A 230 -18.38 13.97 -0.18
C ALA A 230 -17.04 13.21 -0.10
N ALA A 231 -16.48 13.02 1.09
CA ALA A 231 -15.24 12.31 1.30
C ALA A 231 -15.35 10.81 0.93
N VAL A 232 -16.50 10.18 1.14
CA VAL A 232 -16.76 8.81 0.66
C VAL A 232 -16.77 8.76 -0.87
N THR A 233 -17.28 9.79 -1.54
CA THR A 233 -17.20 9.91 -3.00
C THR A 233 -15.75 10.00 -3.45
N ASP A 234 -14.95 10.87 -2.81
CA ASP A 234 -13.51 10.97 -3.06
C ASP A 234 -12.78 9.64 -2.89
N PHE A 235 -13.09 8.88 -1.84
CA PHE A 235 -12.49 7.57 -1.61
C PHE A 235 -12.82 6.57 -2.72
N VAL A 236 -14.07 6.52 -3.15
CA VAL A 236 -14.48 5.69 -4.30
C VAL A 236 -13.76 6.11 -5.59
N GLU A 237 -13.55 7.41 -5.80
CA GLU A 237 -12.79 7.92 -6.94
C GLU A 237 -11.31 7.54 -6.85
N LEU A 238 -10.70 7.57 -5.65
CA LEU A 238 -9.34 7.09 -5.44
C LEU A 238 -9.19 5.60 -5.78
N LEU A 239 -10.13 4.74 -5.38
CA LEU A 239 -10.13 3.32 -5.77
C LEU A 239 -10.17 3.12 -7.29
N ARG A 240 -10.97 3.92 -8.01
CA ARG A 240 -11.04 3.90 -9.49
C ARG A 240 -9.74 4.39 -10.12
N MET A 241 -9.12 5.42 -9.54
CA MET A 241 -7.84 5.95 -10.00
C MET A 241 -6.73 4.90 -9.86
N VAL A 242 -6.66 4.23 -8.70
CA VAL A 242 -5.73 3.11 -8.47
C VAL A 242 -5.98 2.01 -9.51
N ASP A 243 -7.22 1.59 -9.72
CA ASP A 243 -7.55 0.56 -10.75
C ASP A 243 -7.10 0.97 -12.15
N GLY A 244 -7.25 2.24 -12.53
CA GLY A 244 -6.76 2.78 -13.82
C GLY A 244 -5.23 2.68 -13.96
N ILE A 245 -4.49 2.97 -12.89
CA ILE A 245 -3.03 2.79 -12.85
C ILE A 245 -2.67 1.31 -13.04
N LEU A 246 -3.35 0.41 -12.33
CA LEU A 246 -3.10 -1.03 -12.40
C LEU A 246 -3.39 -1.61 -13.81
N GLN A 247 -4.45 -1.15 -14.47
CA GLN A 247 -4.79 -1.56 -15.85
C GLN A 247 -3.69 -1.19 -16.83
N THR A 248 -3.20 0.04 -16.74
CA THR A 248 -2.14 0.54 -17.64
C THR A 248 -0.82 -0.19 -17.38
N GLN A 249 -0.48 -0.38 -16.10
CA GLN A 249 0.76 -1.08 -15.73
C GLN A 249 0.71 -2.56 -16.09
N ALA A 250 -0.39 -3.26 -15.86
CA ALA A 250 -0.55 -4.67 -16.24
C ALA A 250 -0.37 -4.88 -17.75
N THR A 251 -0.82 -3.91 -18.55
CA THR A 251 -0.60 -3.95 -20.00
C THR A 251 0.88 -3.81 -20.36
N ALA A 252 1.58 -2.83 -19.77
CA ALA A 252 3.00 -2.60 -20.02
C ALA A 252 3.87 -3.76 -19.55
N ASP A 253 3.60 -4.31 -18.37
CA ASP A 253 4.31 -5.45 -17.81
C ASP A 253 4.08 -6.72 -18.63
N GLY A 254 2.87 -6.92 -19.15
CA GLY A 254 2.58 -8.02 -20.06
C GLY A 254 3.34 -7.91 -21.39
N GLU A 255 3.46 -6.72 -21.95
CA GLU A 255 4.28 -6.46 -23.14
C GLU A 255 5.77 -6.70 -22.88
N TYR A 256 6.26 -6.19 -21.76
CA TYR A 256 7.64 -6.42 -21.33
C TYR A 256 7.93 -7.92 -21.13
N PHE A 257 7.05 -8.65 -20.45
CA PHE A 257 7.19 -10.09 -20.25
C PHE A 257 7.18 -10.85 -21.57
N CYS A 258 6.19 -10.61 -22.44
CA CYS A 258 6.10 -11.30 -23.74
C CYS A 258 7.35 -11.07 -24.60
N SER A 259 7.95 -9.87 -24.54
CA SER A 259 9.16 -9.53 -25.30
C SER A 259 10.43 -10.19 -24.73
N ASN A 260 10.46 -10.53 -23.45
CA ASN A 260 11.66 -10.99 -22.75
C ASN A 260 11.58 -12.44 -22.26
N SER A 261 10.48 -13.15 -22.49
CA SER A 261 10.24 -14.53 -22.00
C SER A 261 11.08 -15.62 -22.66
N GLY A 262 11.87 -15.28 -23.67
CA GLY A 262 12.64 -16.24 -24.46
C GLY A 262 11.83 -17.15 -25.38
N ALA A 263 10.50 -16.91 -25.51
CA ALA A 263 9.60 -17.65 -26.36
C ALA A 263 8.70 -16.72 -27.16
N PHE A 264 8.25 -17.18 -28.31
CA PHE A 264 7.21 -16.47 -29.07
C PHE A 264 5.85 -16.76 -28.45
N PHE A 265 5.16 -15.71 -28.05
CA PHE A 265 3.74 -15.76 -27.69
C PHE A 265 2.90 -15.12 -28.79
N ASP A 266 1.86 -15.85 -29.21
CA ASP A 266 0.83 -15.28 -30.07
C ASP A 266 0.00 -14.22 -29.30
N ARG A 267 -0.87 -13.53 -30.01
CA ARG A 267 -1.70 -12.47 -29.45
C ARG A 267 -2.62 -12.97 -28.32
N GLU A 268 -3.13 -14.19 -28.45
CA GLU A 268 -4.04 -14.78 -27.45
C GLU A 268 -3.31 -15.02 -26.11
N ARG A 269 -2.13 -15.65 -26.14
CA ARG A 269 -1.29 -15.88 -24.98
C ARG A 269 -0.81 -14.59 -24.32
N CYS A 270 -0.40 -13.60 -25.13
CA CYS A 270 -0.03 -12.28 -24.58
C CYS A 270 -1.21 -11.60 -23.89
N ASN A 271 -2.42 -11.70 -24.46
CA ASN A 271 -3.61 -11.17 -23.81
C ASN A 271 -3.96 -11.93 -22.50
N ALA A 272 -3.76 -13.24 -22.47
CA ALA A 272 -3.94 -14.04 -21.26
C ALA A 272 -2.95 -13.62 -20.15
N VAL A 273 -1.68 -13.36 -20.50
CA VAL A 273 -0.68 -12.81 -19.56
C VAL A 273 -1.12 -11.45 -19.01
N LYS A 274 -1.52 -10.52 -19.88
CA LYS A 274 -2.02 -9.19 -19.46
C LYS A 274 -3.23 -9.28 -18.54
N ALA A 275 -4.17 -10.17 -18.84
CA ALA A 275 -5.36 -10.40 -18.02
C ALA A 275 -5.00 -10.99 -16.65
N CYS A 276 -4.06 -11.95 -16.59
CA CYS A 276 -3.55 -12.52 -15.36
C CYS A 276 -2.84 -11.47 -14.49
N LEU A 277 -2.00 -10.62 -15.11
CA LEU A 277 -1.33 -9.51 -14.42
C LEU A 277 -2.34 -8.52 -13.82
N LEU A 278 -3.36 -8.11 -14.59
CA LEU A 278 -4.40 -7.22 -14.09
C LEU A 278 -5.18 -7.87 -12.93
N LYS A 279 -5.48 -9.16 -13.04
CA LYS A 279 -6.13 -9.93 -11.97
C LYS A 279 -5.27 -9.98 -10.71
N ALA A 280 -3.98 -10.24 -10.85
CA ALA A 280 -3.02 -10.25 -9.75
C ALA A 280 -2.89 -8.86 -9.09
N TYR A 281 -2.78 -7.81 -9.88
CA TYR A 281 -2.67 -6.44 -9.36
C TYR A 281 -3.95 -5.98 -8.65
N ARG A 282 -5.13 -6.28 -9.18
CA ARG A 282 -6.40 -6.02 -8.48
C ARG A 282 -6.50 -6.79 -7.17
N LEU A 283 -6.05 -8.06 -7.15
CA LEU A 283 -5.98 -8.84 -5.93
C LEU A 283 -5.05 -8.17 -4.91
N GLN A 284 -3.82 -7.83 -5.31
CA GLN A 284 -2.79 -7.27 -4.44
C GLN A 284 -3.19 -5.91 -3.85
N TYR A 285 -3.65 -4.99 -4.67
CA TYR A 285 -3.78 -3.58 -4.28
C TYR A 285 -5.20 -3.14 -3.92
N LEU A 286 -6.22 -3.94 -4.20
CA LEU A 286 -7.62 -3.56 -3.98
C LEU A 286 -8.41 -4.64 -3.25
N VAL A 287 -8.44 -5.86 -3.76
CA VAL A 287 -9.38 -6.88 -3.27
C VAL A 287 -8.93 -7.51 -1.96
N SER A 288 -7.62 -7.79 -1.79
CA SER A 288 -7.11 -8.41 -0.56
C SER A 288 -7.33 -7.52 0.66
N GLY A 289 -7.02 -6.23 0.54
CA GLY A 289 -7.18 -5.24 1.60
C GLY A 289 -8.64 -5.02 2.00
N ALA A 290 -9.54 -4.98 1.00
CA ALA A 290 -10.97 -4.80 1.23
C ALA A 290 -11.60 -5.91 2.10
N ARG A 291 -10.99 -7.09 2.18
CA ARG A 291 -11.46 -8.23 2.96
C ARG A 291 -10.89 -8.30 4.38
N ILE A 292 -9.94 -7.44 4.72
CA ILE A 292 -9.26 -7.47 6.02
C ILE A 292 -10.19 -6.88 7.09
N GLU A 293 -10.46 -7.67 8.13
CA GLU A 293 -11.39 -7.31 9.20
C GLU A 293 -11.00 -5.98 9.90
N ARG A 294 -9.71 -5.72 10.09
CA ARG A 294 -9.23 -4.47 10.71
C ARG A 294 -9.68 -3.25 9.89
N PHE A 295 -9.51 -3.28 8.57
CA PHE A 295 -9.95 -2.19 7.69
C PHE A 295 -11.48 -2.09 7.66
N GLN A 296 -12.18 -3.21 7.54
CA GLN A 296 -13.65 -3.23 7.55
C GLN A 296 -14.23 -2.62 8.83
N ARG A 297 -13.65 -2.93 9.98
CA ARG A 297 -14.06 -2.33 11.27
C ARG A 297 -13.77 -0.83 11.32
N ALA A 298 -12.56 -0.42 10.91
CA ALA A 298 -12.18 1.00 10.87
C ALA A 298 -13.11 1.81 9.97
N LEU A 299 -13.48 1.28 8.80
CA LEU A 299 -14.36 1.93 7.84
C LEU A 299 -15.82 1.96 8.33
N SER A 300 -16.37 0.81 8.76
CA SER A 300 -17.76 0.70 9.19
C SER A 300 -18.06 1.49 10.46
N SER A 301 -17.05 1.74 11.31
CA SER A 301 -17.22 2.60 12.50
C SER A 301 -17.47 4.08 12.16
N LYS A 302 -17.18 4.49 10.92
CA LYS A 302 -17.22 5.88 10.45
C LYS A 302 -18.37 6.15 9.47
N LEU A 303 -18.96 5.11 8.89
CA LEU A 303 -19.88 5.24 7.78
C LEU A 303 -21.29 4.75 8.13
N THR A 304 -22.29 5.41 7.56
CA THR A 304 -23.65 4.91 7.52
C THR A 304 -23.77 3.69 6.60
N ALA A 305 -24.85 2.90 6.75
CA ALA A 305 -25.10 1.75 5.90
C ALA A 305 -25.17 2.11 4.39
N GLY A 306 -25.74 3.27 4.04
CA GLY A 306 -25.80 3.75 2.65
C GLY A 306 -24.41 4.12 2.09
N GLN A 307 -23.57 4.71 2.91
CA GLN A 307 -22.17 5.02 2.53
C GLN A 307 -21.34 3.74 2.37
N MET A 308 -21.46 2.78 3.29
CA MET A 308 -20.85 1.45 3.17
C MET A 308 -21.27 0.76 1.87
N GLN A 309 -22.57 0.76 1.54
CA GLN A 309 -23.05 0.18 0.29
C GLN A 309 -22.41 0.80 -0.96
N ARG A 310 -22.12 2.12 -0.95
CA ARG A 310 -21.40 2.79 -2.05
C ARG A 310 -19.97 2.30 -2.19
N VAL A 311 -19.27 2.11 -1.08
CA VAL A 311 -17.90 1.57 -1.06
C VAL A 311 -17.91 0.10 -1.52
N ASP A 312 -18.82 -0.72 -1.01
CA ASP A 312 -18.96 -2.11 -1.41
C ASP A 312 -19.26 -2.25 -2.90
N ALA A 313 -20.12 -1.37 -3.46
CA ALA A 313 -20.41 -1.33 -4.88
C ALA A 313 -19.19 -0.97 -5.75
N ALA A 314 -18.21 -0.23 -5.20
CA ALA A 314 -16.95 0.04 -5.89
C ALA A 314 -16.02 -1.18 -5.91
N PHE A 315 -15.97 -1.97 -4.84
CA PHE A 315 -15.16 -3.19 -4.77
C PHE A 315 -15.78 -4.41 -5.46
N ALA A 316 -17.11 -4.48 -5.57
CA ALA A 316 -17.81 -5.65 -6.10
C ALA A 316 -17.33 -6.09 -7.51
N PRO A 317 -17.24 -5.21 -8.53
CA PRO A 317 -16.77 -5.60 -9.86
C PRO A 317 -15.30 -6.05 -9.86
N LEU A 318 -14.45 -5.48 -9.00
CA LEU A 318 -13.06 -5.86 -8.85
C LEU A 318 -12.93 -7.26 -8.24
N SER A 319 -13.71 -7.53 -7.20
CA SER A 319 -13.78 -8.84 -6.53
C SER A 319 -14.32 -9.93 -7.46
N ALA A 320 -15.34 -9.63 -8.25
CA ALA A 320 -15.88 -10.55 -9.25
C ALA A 320 -14.84 -10.89 -10.33
N TYR A 321 -14.10 -9.89 -10.83
CA TYR A 321 -13.01 -10.09 -11.80
C TYR A 321 -11.88 -10.96 -11.25
N VAL A 322 -11.50 -10.76 -9.97
CA VAL A 322 -10.46 -11.58 -9.32
C VAL A 322 -10.92 -13.01 -9.10
N ALA A 323 -12.22 -13.25 -8.90
CA ALA A 323 -12.79 -14.57 -8.68
C ALA A 323 -13.01 -15.37 -9.98
N SER A 324 -13.15 -14.70 -11.13
CA SER A 324 -13.28 -15.34 -12.46
C SER A 324 -11.97 -15.98 -12.94
#